data_ab17d575c07dfb053cad1e95dc954883
#
_entry.id   ab17d575c07dfb053cad1e95dc954883
#
_cell.length_a   1.000
_cell.length_b   1.000
_cell.length_c   1.000
_cell.angle_alpha   90.00
_cell.angle_beta   90.00
_cell.angle_gamma   90.00
#
_symmetry.space_group_name_H-M   'P 1'
#
loop_
_entity.id
_entity.type
_entity.pdbx_description
1 polymer ?
#
loop_
_entity_poly.entity_id
_entity_poly.type
_entity_poly.pdbx_seq_one_letter_code
_entity_poly.pdbx_strand_id
1 'polypeptide(L)'
;YTDYALLSHPRIARAIQNIGGIANVTILPPDPRVEDVIAFDTGPGNSLIDFAVSILYPGMDHDPGGEIAAKGSPDEEILSELMAHPFIAKPPPKTTGREVFGKSMAEQIIERSQRKGLSKEDIVATLTMFTAKSIAANYRLHVLPRMKIEEIVIGGGGVKNKTLMKMLEKELSSMSIRILRHEDLGIDSKVKEALGMAILAHETLSGIPNNVPGATGAFKRVVMGEIAL
;
A
#
# COMPACT_ATOMS: atom_id res chain seq x y z
N TYR A 1 9.22 0.35 12.03
CA TYR A 1 10.54 0.78 12.55
C TYR A 1 11.54 1.00 11.41
N THR A 2 11.66 0.08 10.48
CA THR A 2 12.61 0.15 9.37
C THR A 2 12.44 1.41 8.52
N ASP A 3 11.20 1.75 8.14
CA ASP A 3 10.93 2.99 7.39
C ASP A 3 11.35 4.22 8.19
N TYR A 4 11.10 4.23 9.50
CA TYR A 4 11.56 5.28 10.40
C TYR A 4 13.09 5.41 10.38
N ALA A 5 13.81 4.29 10.57
CA ALA A 5 15.26 4.30 10.62
C ALA A 5 15.92 4.73 9.30
N LEU A 6 15.33 4.36 8.16
CA LEU A 6 15.91 4.59 6.83
C LEU A 6 15.46 5.89 6.16
N LEU A 7 14.23 6.34 6.42
CA LEU A 7 13.55 7.33 5.59
C LEU A 7 13.10 8.58 6.35
N SER A 8 13.35 8.67 7.67
CA SER A 8 13.13 9.91 8.42
C SER A 8 13.94 11.07 7.85
N HIS A 9 13.38 12.28 7.92
CA HIS A 9 14.05 13.46 7.42
C HIS A 9 13.83 14.64 8.41
N PRO A 10 14.87 15.47 8.68
CA PRO A 10 14.76 16.50 9.71
C PRO A 10 13.79 17.66 9.36
N ARG A 11 13.39 17.79 8.08
CA ARG A 11 12.56 18.93 7.63
C ARG A 11 11.40 18.56 6.72
N ILE A 12 11.31 17.31 6.25
CA ILE A 12 10.34 16.89 5.23
C ILE A 12 9.43 15.84 5.85
N ALA A 13 8.12 16.07 5.78
CA ALA A 13 7.13 15.05 6.10
C ALA A 13 6.99 14.05 4.94
N ARG A 14 7.20 12.77 5.25
CA ARG A 14 7.16 11.69 4.27
C ARG A 14 6.06 10.68 4.57
N ALA A 15 5.44 10.18 3.51
CA ALA A 15 4.62 8.98 3.55
C ALA A 15 5.33 7.87 2.76
N ILE A 16 5.50 6.72 3.37
CA ILE A 16 6.12 5.56 2.73
C ILE A 16 5.00 4.59 2.36
N GLN A 17 4.62 4.61 1.09
CA GLN A 17 3.53 3.77 0.57
C GLN A 17 4.09 2.47 0.01
N ASN A 18 3.77 1.38 0.64
CA ASN A 18 4.07 0.05 0.11
C ASN A 18 2.86 -0.50 -0.63
N ILE A 19 3.05 -1.02 -1.85
CA ILE A 19 2.02 -1.68 -2.66
C ILE A 19 2.44 -3.13 -2.88
N GLY A 20 2.15 -3.96 -1.87
CA GLY A 20 2.27 -5.41 -1.93
C GLY A 20 0.95 -6.07 -2.36
N GLY A 21 0.62 -7.24 -1.83
CA GLY A 21 -0.72 -7.82 -1.96
C GLY A 21 -1.79 -6.94 -1.30
N ILE A 22 -1.49 -6.45 -0.10
CA ILE A 22 -2.20 -5.37 0.60
C ILE A 22 -1.34 -4.12 0.52
N ALA A 23 -1.97 -2.97 0.37
CA ALA A 23 -1.29 -1.68 0.38
C ALA A 23 -1.29 -1.08 1.79
N ASN A 24 -0.15 -0.54 2.22
CA ASN A 24 0.00 0.09 3.52
C ASN A 24 0.86 1.34 3.45
N VAL A 25 0.72 2.21 4.43
CA VAL A 25 1.46 3.46 4.52
C VAL A 25 2.07 3.64 5.90
N THR A 26 3.33 4.12 5.93
CA THR A 26 4.01 4.65 7.12
C THR A 26 4.13 6.16 6.98
N ILE A 27 3.71 6.91 8.00
CA ILE A 27 3.76 8.36 8.03
C ILE A 27 4.88 8.80 8.95
N LEU A 28 5.80 9.59 8.42
CA LEU A 28 6.97 10.13 9.11
C LEU A 28 6.87 11.66 9.12
N PRO A 29 6.56 12.30 10.26
CA PRO A 29 6.68 13.75 10.42
C PRO A 29 8.12 14.24 10.19
N PRO A 30 8.36 15.54 10.05
CA PRO A 30 9.71 16.08 10.11
C PRO A 30 10.35 15.79 11.48
N ASP A 31 11.60 15.34 11.49
CA ASP A 31 12.36 15.01 12.71
C ASP A 31 11.58 14.11 13.70
N PRO A 32 11.04 12.96 13.23
CA PRO A 32 10.12 12.17 14.04
C PRO A 32 10.85 11.45 15.17
N ARG A 33 10.20 11.34 16.32
CA ARG A 33 10.49 10.27 17.28
C ARG A 33 9.73 9.02 16.87
N VAL A 34 10.12 7.86 17.37
CA VAL A 34 9.43 6.58 17.05
C VAL A 34 7.94 6.63 17.43
N GLU A 35 7.60 7.34 18.49
CA GLU A 35 6.23 7.52 18.98
C GLU A 35 5.35 8.36 18.04
N ASP A 36 5.96 9.19 17.22
CA ASP A 36 5.26 10.07 16.26
C ASP A 36 4.91 9.33 14.95
N VAL A 37 5.45 8.11 14.76
CA VAL A 37 5.24 7.31 13.56
C VAL A 37 3.87 6.64 13.59
N ILE A 38 3.11 6.81 12.52
CA ILE A 38 1.81 6.15 12.31
C ILE A 38 1.93 5.24 11.09
N ALA A 39 1.39 4.03 11.18
CA ALA A 39 1.29 3.14 10.02
C ALA A 39 -0.05 2.40 10.03
N PHE A 40 -0.59 2.15 8.84
CA PHE A 40 -1.85 1.45 8.66
C PHE A 40 -2.04 0.96 7.22
N ASP A 41 -2.94 -0.01 7.04
CA ASP A 41 -3.27 -0.52 5.71
C ASP A 41 -4.25 0.41 5.00
N THR A 42 -3.96 0.71 3.73
CA THR A 42 -4.77 1.60 2.89
C THR A 42 -5.82 0.85 2.06
N GLY A 43 -5.81 -0.47 2.09
CA GLY A 43 -6.75 -1.35 1.36
C GLY A 43 -6.03 -2.36 0.48
N PRO A 44 -6.66 -2.85 -0.60
CA PRO A 44 -6.02 -3.79 -1.50
C PRO A 44 -4.81 -3.14 -2.18
N GLY A 45 -3.77 -3.95 -2.38
CA GLY A 45 -2.68 -3.67 -3.30
C GLY A 45 -2.89 -4.47 -4.59
N ASN A 46 -1.99 -5.42 -4.86
CA ASN A 46 -2.11 -6.28 -6.04
C ASN A 46 -3.06 -7.47 -5.85
N SER A 47 -3.45 -7.84 -4.62
CA SER A 47 -4.14 -9.11 -4.35
C SER A 47 -5.39 -9.33 -5.20
N LEU A 48 -6.29 -8.34 -5.28
CA LEU A 48 -7.50 -8.47 -6.09
C LEU A 48 -7.19 -8.51 -7.59
N ILE A 49 -6.19 -7.76 -8.05
CA ILE A 49 -5.71 -7.74 -9.43
C ILE A 49 -5.17 -9.12 -9.80
N ASP A 50 -4.26 -9.66 -8.99
CA ASP A 50 -3.59 -10.95 -9.21
C ASP A 50 -4.61 -12.10 -9.19
N PHE A 51 -5.54 -12.12 -8.22
CA PHE A 51 -6.61 -13.12 -8.21
C PHE A 51 -7.52 -13.03 -9.44
N ALA A 52 -7.90 -11.81 -9.85
CA ALA A 52 -8.72 -11.66 -11.05
C ALA A 52 -7.99 -12.13 -12.30
N VAL A 53 -6.71 -11.78 -12.45
CA VAL A 53 -5.91 -12.25 -13.58
C VAL A 53 -5.78 -13.78 -13.57
N SER A 54 -5.49 -14.41 -12.43
CA SER A 54 -5.36 -15.86 -12.33
C SER A 54 -6.64 -16.62 -12.70
N ILE A 55 -7.81 -16.01 -12.45
CA ILE A 55 -9.12 -16.59 -12.78
C ILE A 55 -9.47 -16.35 -14.27
N LEU A 56 -9.25 -15.13 -14.76
CA LEU A 56 -9.69 -14.71 -16.10
C LEU A 56 -8.72 -15.12 -17.21
N TYR A 57 -7.44 -15.31 -16.88
CA TYR A 57 -6.36 -15.64 -17.81
C TYR A 57 -5.59 -16.87 -17.32
N PRO A 58 -6.04 -18.10 -17.65
CA PRO A 58 -5.39 -19.33 -17.21
C PRO A 58 -3.90 -19.35 -17.54
N GLY A 59 -3.06 -19.67 -16.54
CA GLY A 59 -1.61 -19.68 -16.68
C GLY A 59 -0.91 -18.36 -16.35
N MET A 60 -1.67 -17.31 -16.01
CA MET A 60 -1.11 -16.04 -15.49
C MET A 60 -1.41 -15.90 -14.00
N ASP A 61 -0.51 -15.31 -13.26
CA ASP A 61 -0.61 -15.06 -11.81
C ASP A 61 -0.68 -13.57 -11.43
N HIS A 62 -0.45 -12.67 -12.38
CA HIS A 62 -0.51 -11.23 -12.21
C HIS A 62 -0.67 -10.52 -13.56
N ASP A 63 -0.88 -9.19 -13.57
CA ASP A 63 -0.90 -8.33 -14.76
C ASP A 63 0.50 -7.78 -15.04
N PRO A 64 1.28 -8.39 -15.98
CA PRO A 64 2.65 -7.95 -16.25
C PRO A 64 2.70 -6.50 -16.75
N GLY A 65 3.35 -5.64 -15.99
CA GLY A 65 3.49 -4.23 -16.35
C GLY A 65 2.18 -3.42 -16.37
N GLY A 66 1.04 -4.04 -16.00
CA GLY A 66 -0.27 -3.42 -16.08
C GLY A 66 -0.87 -3.40 -17.49
N GLU A 67 -0.41 -4.32 -18.37
CA GLU A 67 -0.78 -4.34 -19.79
C GLU A 67 -2.22 -4.81 -20.05
N ILE A 68 -2.78 -5.65 -19.16
CA ILE A 68 -4.18 -6.08 -19.24
C ILE A 68 -5.07 -4.90 -18.84
N ALA A 69 -4.82 -4.29 -17.68
CA ALA A 69 -5.57 -3.13 -17.21
C ALA A 69 -5.50 -1.95 -18.19
N ALA A 70 -4.37 -1.79 -18.89
CA ALA A 70 -4.20 -0.71 -19.88
C ALA A 70 -5.13 -0.82 -21.10
N LYS A 71 -5.65 -2.00 -21.40
CA LYS A 71 -6.56 -2.25 -22.53
C LYS A 71 -8.04 -2.08 -22.15
N GLY A 72 -8.34 -2.07 -20.84
CA GLY A 72 -9.69 -1.92 -20.33
C GLY A 72 -9.99 -0.51 -19.86
N SER A 73 -11.26 -0.30 -19.53
CA SER A 73 -11.77 0.93 -18.91
C SER A 73 -12.41 0.58 -17.57
N PRO A 74 -12.11 1.30 -16.48
CA PRO A 74 -12.75 1.09 -15.19
C PRO A 74 -14.26 1.31 -15.27
N ASP A 75 -15.06 0.39 -14.72
CA ASP A 75 -16.51 0.55 -14.59
C ASP A 75 -16.83 1.35 -13.32
N GLU A 76 -17.42 2.53 -13.50
CA GLU A 76 -17.65 3.48 -12.40
C GLU A 76 -18.68 2.98 -11.37
N GLU A 77 -19.66 2.15 -11.77
CA GLU A 77 -20.67 1.62 -10.85
C GLU A 77 -20.04 0.62 -9.90
N ILE A 78 -19.33 -0.38 -10.44
CA ILE A 78 -18.61 -1.37 -9.62
C ILE A 78 -17.55 -0.67 -8.76
N LEU A 79 -16.83 0.27 -9.32
CA LEU A 79 -15.83 1.04 -8.59
C LEU A 79 -16.43 1.83 -7.43
N SER A 80 -17.59 2.47 -7.62
CA SER A 80 -18.32 3.18 -6.56
C SER A 80 -18.71 2.25 -5.41
N GLU A 81 -19.18 1.05 -5.72
CA GLU A 81 -19.51 0.06 -4.68
C GLU A 81 -18.28 -0.43 -3.93
N LEU A 82 -17.18 -0.70 -4.64
CA LEU A 82 -15.92 -1.09 -4.02
C LEU A 82 -15.40 0.02 -3.09
N MET A 83 -15.50 1.27 -3.51
CA MET A 83 -15.11 2.43 -2.69
C MET A 83 -16.02 2.66 -1.47
N ALA A 84 -17.24 2.15 -1.48
CA ALA A 84 -18.15 2.17 -0.34
C ALA A 84 -17.82 1.08 0.71
N HIS A 85 -16.83 0.21 0.46
CA HIS A 85 -16.42 -0.82 1.42
C HIS A 85 -16.03 -0.20 2.77
N PRO A 86 -16.58 -0.68 3.92
CA PRO A 86 -16.39 -0.05 5.23
C PRO A 86 -14.93 0.16 5.64
N PHE A 87 -14.04 -0.72 5.19
CA PHE A 87 -12.61 -0.60 5.48
C PHE A 87 -12.00 0.71 4.97
N ILE A 88 -12.47 1.23 3.84
CA ILE A 88 -11.89 2.44 3.23
C ILE A 88 -12.05 3.65 4.16
N ALA A 89 -13.25 3.83 4.73
CA ALA A 89 -13.55 4.95 5.63
C ALA A 89 -13.11 4.71 7.08
N LYS A 90 -12.79 3.46 7.48
CA LYS A 90 -12.37 3.13 8.85
C LYS A 90 -11.13 3.94 9.24
N PRO A 91 -11.15 4.64 10.41
CA PRO A 91 -9.97 5.39 10.88
C PRO A 91 -8.83 4.47 11.32
N PRO A 92 -7.55 4.92 11.23
CA PRO A 92 -6.42 4.25 11.86
C PRO A 92 -6.49 4.28 13.40
N PRO A 93 -5.94 3.26 14.10
CA PRO A 93 -5.19 2.13 13.55
C PRO A 93 -6.11 1.11 12.87
N LYS A 94 -5.73 0.64 11.68
CA LYS A 94 -6.47 -0.38 10.94
C LYS A 94 -5.54 -1.30 10.18
N THR A 95 -5.91 -2.57 10.12
CA THR A 95 -5.23 -3.59 9.33
C THR A 95 -6.24 -4.44 8.60
N THR A 96 -5.82 -5.06 7.50
CA THR A 96 -6.60 -5.96 6.66
C THR A 96 -5.67 -6.96 5.98
N GLY A 97 -6.24 -7.96 5.32
CA GLY A 97 -5.47 -8.97 4.63
C GLY A 97 -6.26 -9.59 3.47
N ARG A 98 -5.75 -10.72 2.98
CA ARG A 98 -6.38 -11.48 1.90
C ARG A 98 -7.68 -12.16 2.33
N GLU A 99 -7.98 -12.21 3.62
CA GLU A 99 -9.27 -12.65 4.16
C GLU A 99 -10.40 -11.68 3.79
N VAL A 100 -10.09 -10.40 3.60
CA VAL A 100 -11.03 -9.36 3.14
C VAL A 100 -10.85 -9.11 1.64
N PHE A 101 -9.64 -8.67 1.24
CA PHE A 101 -9.32 -8.32 -0.14
C PHE A 101 -8.60 -9.47 -0.84
N GLY A 102 -9.26 -10.62 -0.94
CA GLY A 102 -8.69 -11.84 -1.49
C GLY A 102 -9.55 -12.51 -2.53
N LYS A 103 -9.33 -13.82 -2.70
CA LYS A 103 -9.91 -14.62 -3.77
C LYS A 103 -11.44 -14.57 -3.81
N SER A 104 -12.09 -14.73 -2.65
CA SER A 104 -13.57 -14.72 -2.57
C SER A 104 -14.16 -13.39 -3.04
N MET A 105 -13.56 -12.26 -2.66
CA MET A 105 -14.01 -10.96 -3.13
C MET A 105 -13.75 -10.79 -4.63
N ALA A 106 -12.61 -11.24 -5.15
CA ALA A 106 -12.31 -11.19 -6.56
C ALA A 106 -13.32 -12.01 -7.39
N GLU A 107 -13.67 -13.23 -6.94
CA GLU A 107 -14.69 -14.08 -7.59
C GLU A 107 -16.05 -13.39 -7.66
N GLN A 108 -16.50 -12.76 -6.57
CA GLN A 108 -17.78 -12.03 -6.54
C GLN A 108 -17.78 -10.83 -7.50
N ILE A 109 -16.68 -10.09 -7.55
CA ILE A 109 -16.53 -8.93 -8.45
C ILE A 109 -16.54 -9.41 -9.90
N ILE A 110 -15.81 -10.48 -10.22
CA ILE A 110 -15.77 -11.06 -11.57
C ILE A 110 -17.17 -11.50 -12.00
N GLU A 111 -17.86 -12.29 -11.18
CA GLU A 111 -19.20 -12.79 -11.50
C GLU A 111 -20.17 -11.63 -11.77
N ARG A 112 -20.16 -10.61 -10.93
CA ARG A 112 -21.01 -9.43 -11.10
C ARG A 112 -20.65 -8.66 -12.37
N SER A 113 -19.36 -8.44 -12.61
CA SER A 113 -18.87 -7.73 -13.80
C SER A 113 -19.24 -8.45 -15.09
N GLN A 114 -19.14 -9.79 -15.11
CA GLN A 114 -19.52 -10.61 -16.24
C GLN A 114 -21.03 -10.56 -16.51
N ARG A 115 -21.88 -10.57 -15.46
CA ARG A 115 -23.34 -10.37 -15.63
C ARG A 115 -23.68 -9.02 -16.24
N LYS A 116 -22.82 -8.02 -16.01
CA LYS A 116 -22.93 -6.67 -16.58
C LYS A 116 -22.38 -6.58 -18.01
N GLY A 117 -21.73 -7.63 -18.51
CA GLY A 117 -21.16 -7.68 -19.84
C GLY A 117 -19.79 -7.02 -19.98
N LEU A 118 -19.08 -6.78 -18.87
CA LEU A 118 -17.73 -6.22 -18.90
C LEU A 118 -16.72 -7.20 -19.50
N SER A 119 -15.76 -6.67 -20.25
CA SER A 119 -14.62 -7.44 -20.73
C SER A 119 -13.69 -7.86 -19.58
N LYS A 120 -12.82 -8.83 -19.82
CA LYS A 120 -11.81 -9.22 -18.83
C LYS A 120 -10.87 -8.06 -18.51
N GLU A 121 -10.53 -7.28 -19.51
CA GLU A 121 -9.68 -6.11 -19.43
C GLU A 121 -10.33 -5.01 -18.57
N ASP A 122 -11.65 -4.77 -18.73
CA ASP A 122 -12.38 -3.79 -17.93
C ASP A 122 -12.45 -4.22 -16.46
N ILE A 123 -12.61 -5.49 -16.17
CA ILE A 123 -12.59 -6.04 -14.82
C ILE A 123 -11.23 -5.77 -14.16
N VAL A 124 -10.13 -6.10 -14.84
CA VAL A 124 -8.77 -5.87 -14.31
C VAL A 124 -8.48 -4.38 -14.15
N ALA A 125 -8.92 -3.55 -15.11
CA ALA A 125 -8.79 -2.09 -15.03
C ALA A 125 -9.58 -1.51 -13.84
N THR A 126 -10.78 -2.00 -13.57
CA THR A 126 -11.62 -1.59 -12.44
C THR A 126 -10.95 -1.90 -11.11
N LEU A 127 -10.39 -3.11 -10.95
CA LEU A 127 -9.66 -3.50 -9.73
C LEU A 127 -8.36 -2.71 -9.55
N THR A 128 -7.66 -2.41 -10.66
CA THR A 128 -6.46 -1.57 -10.64
C THR A 128 -6.80 -0.15 -10.20
N MET A 129 -7.89 0.42 -10.73
CA MET A 129 -8.38 1.74 -10.31
C MET A 129 -8.86 1.73 -8.84
N PHE A 130 -9.49 0.65 -8.39
CA PHE A 130 -9.89 0.52 -6.98
C PHE A 130 -8.69 0.60 -6.03
N THR A 131 -7.58 -0.08 -6.34
CA THR A 131 -6.33 0.03 -5.58
C THR A 131 -5.84 1.48 -5.55
N ALA A 132 -5.76 2.16 -6.70
CA ALA A 132 -5.31 3.54 -6.77
C ALA A 132 -6.21 4.50 -5.97
N LYS A 133 -7.53 4.40 -6.14
CA LYS A 133 -8.51 5.23 -5.43
C LYS A 133 -8.54 4.94 -3.92
N SER A 134 -8.41 3.68 -3.52
CA SER A 134 -8.34 3.27 -2.10
C SER A 134 -7.15 3.94 -1.40
N ILE A 135 -5.96 3.89 -2.00
CA ILE A 135 -4.77 4.57 -1.49
C ILE A 135 -5.04 6.08 -1.38
N ALA A 136 -5.46 6.73 -2.46
CA ALA A 136 -5.69 8.17 -2.49
C ALA A 136 -6.78 8.63 -1.50
N ALA A 137 -7.86 7.85 -1.34
CA ALA A 137 -8.91 8.12 -0.35
C ALA A 137 -8.36 8.11 1.08
N ASN A 138 -7.49 7.14 1.41
CA ASN A 138 -6.85 7.08 2.72
C ASN A 138 -5.94 8.29 3.00
N TYR A 139 -5.24 8.80 1.99
CA TYR A 139 -4.50 10.06 2.14
C TYR A 139 -5.45 11.23 2.45
N ARG A 140 -6.54 11.39 1.68
CA ARG A 140 -7.52 12.47 1.89
C ARG A 140 -8.22 12.37 3.25
N LEU A 141 -8.60 11.17 3.68
CA LEU A 141 -9.40 10.96 4.90
C LEU A 141 -8.56 10.94 6.18
N HIS A 142 -7.35 10.38 6.13
CA HIS A 142 -6.64 10.01 7.36
C HIS A 142 -5.24 10.60 7.49
N VAL A 143 -4.62 11.04 6.39
CA VAL A 143 -3.26 11.59 6.42
C VAL A 143 -3.28 13.11 6.35
N LEU A 144 -3.80 13.67 5.27
CA LEU A 144 -3.78 15.12 5.00
C LEU A 144 -4.51 15.99 6.05
N PRO A 145 -5.60 15.52 6.72
CA PRO A 145 -6.21 16.28 7.81
C PRO A 145 -5.32 16.40 9.05
N ARG A 146 -4.31 15.53 9.18
CA ARG A 146 -3.39 15.50 10.35
C ARG A 146 -2.10 16.26 10.10
N MET A 147 -1.57 16.17 8.87
CA MET A 147 -0.34 16.86 8.50
C MET A 147 -0.22 17.02 6.99
N LYS A 148 0.48 18.07 6.58
CA LYS A 148 0.88 18.25 5.19
C LYS A 148 2.02 17.27 4.88
N ILE A 149 1.81 16.42 3.89
CA ILE A 149 2.85 15.53 3.35
C ILE A 149 3.51 16.22 2.15
N GLU A 150 4.81 16.20 2.10
CA GLU A 150 5.62 16.81 1.03
C GLU A 150 6.12 15.76 0.05
N GLU A 151 6.38 14.53 0.52
CA GLU A 151 6.88 13.44 -0.29
C GLU A 151 6.13 12.13 -0.01
N ILE A 152 5.78 11.42 -1.07
CA ILE A 152 5.34 10.02 -0.99
C ILE A 152 6.43 9.18 -1.65
N VAL A 153 7.01 8.26 -0.89
CA VAL A 153 7.96 7.26 -1.39
C VAL A 153 7.21 5.97 -1.63
N ILE A 154 7.08 5.56 -2.88
CA ILE A 154 6.31 4.37 -3.26
C ILE A 154 7.24 3.19 -3.49
N GLY A 155 6.88 2.05 -2.89
CA GLY A 155 7.60 0.78 -3.02
C GLY A 155 6.67 -0.43 -3.13
N GLY A 156 7.28 -1.62 -3.12
CA GLY A 156 6.57 -2.90 -3.28
C GLY A 156 6.42 -3.32 -4.74
N GLY A 157 5.85 -4.52 -4.94
CA GLY A 157 5.69 -5.10 -6.28
C GLY A 157 4.80 -4.29 -7.21
N GLY A 158 3.84 -3.53 -6.66
CA GLY A 158 2.89 -2.71 -7.41
C GLY A 158 3.53 -1.60 -8.23
N VAL A 159 4.74 -1.13 -7.89
CA VAL A 159 5.45 -0.11 -8.69
C VAL A 159 5.82 -0.59 -10.08
N LYS A 160 5.83 -1.91 -10.32
CA LYS A 160 6.08 -2.51 -11.63
C LYS A 160 4.86 -2.45 -12.55
N ASN A 161 3.66 -2.29 -12.00
CA ASN A 161 2.43 -2.10 -12.75
C ASN A 161 2.30 -0.63 -13.18
N LYS A 162 2.68 -0.34 -14.41
CA LYS A 162 2.69 1.03 -14.96
C LYS A 162 1.30 1.66 -15.01
N THR A 163 0.26 0.86 -15.25
CA THR A 163 -1.12 1.32 -15.29
C THR A 163 -1.61 1.73 -13.91
N LEU A 164 -1.32 0.91 -12.89
CA LEU A 164 -1.59 1.26 -11.48
C LEU A 164 -0.88 2.56 -11.09
N MET A 165 0.41 2.69 -11.41
CA MET A 165 1.18 3.89 -11.08
C MET A 165 0.61 5.14 -11.74
N LYS A 166 0.25 5.07 -13.03
CA LYS A 166 -0.38 6.17 -13.75
C LYS A 166 -1.74 6.57 -13.16
N MET A 167 -2.56 5.58 -12.78
CA MET A 167 -3.85 5.82 -12.13
C MET A 167 -3.65 6.48 -10.75
N LEU A 168 -2.70 5.97 -9.94
CA LEU A 168 -2.40 6.51 -8.63
C LEU A 168 -1.84 7.94 -8.71
N GLU A 169 -0.90 8.20 -9.60
CA GLU A 169 -0.36 9.54 -9.84
C GLU A 169 -1.47 10.55 -10.20
N LYS A 170 -2.41 10.14 -11.05
CA LYS A 170 -3.59 10.96 -11.38
C LYS A 170 -4.45 11.24 -10.16
N GLU A 171 -4.72 10.23 -9.32
CA GLU A 171 -5.53 10.40 -8.10
C GLU A 171 -4.84 11.27 -7.05
N LEU A 172 -3.51 11.25 -6.98
CA LEU A 172 -2.71 12.07 -6.06
C LEU A 172 -2.38 13.48 -6.58
N SER A 173 -2.58 13.75 -7.88
CA SER A 173 -2.14 14.99 -8.54
C SER A 173 -2.68 16.27 -7.89
N SER A 174 -3.90 16.23 -7.35
CA SER A 174 -4.53 17.38 -6.66
C SER A 174 -3.95 17.68 -5.27
N MET A 175 -3.10 16.81 -4.74
CA MET A 175 -2.58 16.92 -3.36
C MET A 175 -1.27 17.70 -3.27
N SER A 176 -0.67 18.10 -4.40
CA SER A 176 0.61 18.83 -4.46
C SER A 176 1.75 18.12 -3.70
N ILE A 177 1.83 16.80 -3.83
CA ILE A 177 2.82 15.96 -3.16
C ILE A 177 3.80 15.43 -4.20
N ARG A 178 5.09 15.45 -3.90
CA ARG A 178 6.12 14.86 -4.76
C ARG A 178 6.14 13.35 -4.60
N ILE A 179 6.03 12.63 -5.70
CA ILE A 179 6.09 11.16 -5.72
C ILE A 179 7.51 10.74 -6.05
N LEU A 180 8.05 9.85 -5.23
CA LEU A 180 9.40 9.30 -5.31
C LEU A 180 9.35 7.77 -5.25
N ARG A 181 10.41 7.13 -5.68
CA ARG A 181 10.72 5.73 -5.44
C ARG A 181 11.86 5.60 -4.43
N HIS A 182 12.08 4.43 -3.89
CA HIS A 182 13.21 4.18 -2.97
C HIS A 182 14.56 4.49 -3.64
N GLU A 183 14.66 4.19 -4.94
CA GLU A 183 15.87 4.44 -5.75
C GLU A 183 16.21 5.94 -5.82
N ASP A 184 15.21 6.82 -5.83
CA ASP A 184 15.42 8.28 -5.83
C ASP A 184 16.05 8.78 -4.52
N LEU A 185 15.99 7.97 -3.47
CA LEU A 185 16.62 8.23 -2.17
C LEU A 185 17.88 7.38 -1.94
N GLY A 186 18.38 6.71 -2.98
CA GLY A 186 19.59 5.89 -2.92
C GLY A 186 19.40 4.52 -2.25
N ILE A 187 18.15 4.07 -2.07
CA ILE A 187 17.81 2.75 -1.49
C ILE A 187 17.37 1.83 -2.61
N ASP A 188 18.09 0.75 -2.86
CA ASP A 188 17.64 -0.29 -3.78
C ASP A 188 16.46 -1.04 -3.15
N SER A 189 15.31 -0.99 -3.82
CA SER A 189 14.07 -1.63 -3.35
C SER A 189 14.19 -3.14 -3.18
N LYS A 190 15.12 -3.80 -3.90
CA LYS A 190 15.38 -5.25 -3.77
C LYS A 190 16.06 -5.63 -2.47
N VAL A 191 16.85 -4.73 -1.89
CA VAL A 191 17.59 -4.99 -0.64
C VAL A 191 16.91 -4.38 0.59
N LYS A 192 15.84 -3.60 0.41
CA LYS A 192 15.15 -2.91 1.52
C LYS A 192 14.70 -3.87 2.63
N GLU A 193 14.14 -5.02 2.27
CA GLU A 193 13.69 -6.01 3.25
C GLU A 193 14.87 -6.61 4.03
N ALA A 194 15.94 -7.00 3.33
CA ALA A 194 17.16 -7.52 3.96
C ALA A 194 17.81 -6.47 4.88
N LEU A 195 17.86 -5.22 4.43
CA LEU A 195 18.36 -4.11 5.24
C LEU A 195 17.47 -3.88 6.47
N GLY A 196 16.15 -3.99 6.30
CA GLY A 196 15.21 -3.90 7.40
C GLY A 196 15.43 -4.98 8.45
N MET A 197 15.64 -6.23 8.04
CA MET A 197 15.95 -7.33 8.95
C MET A 197 17.29 -7.13 9.66
N ALA A 198 18.31 -6.62 8.97
CA ALA A 198 19.62 -6.31 9.57
C ALA A 198 19.50 -5.22 10.65
N ILE A 199 18.71 -4.16 10.39
CA ILE A 199 18.46 -3.11 11.38
C ILE A 199 17.73 -3.70 12.59
N LEU A 200 16.66 -4.45 12.40
CA LEU A 200 15.90 -5.05 13.51
C LEU A 200 16.77 -6.02 14.34
N ALA A 201 17.61 -6.82 13.69
CA ALA A 201 18.54 -7.72 14.38
C ALA A 201 19.58 -6.93 15.20
N HIS A 202 20.17 -5.89 14.62
CA HIS A 202 21.12 -5.00 15.32
C HIS A 202 20.47 -4.37 16.58
N GLU A 203 19.27 -3.81 16.45
CA GLU A 203 18.55 -3.22 17.56
C GLU A 203 18.24 -4.24 18.66
N THR A 204 17.81 -5.46 18.26
CA THR A 204 17.54 -6.57 19.20
C THR A 204 18.80 -6.96 19.97
N LEU A 205 19.92 -7.15 19.28
CA LEU A 205 21.22 -7.49 19.92
C LEU A 205 21.72 -6.38 20.84
N SER A 206 21.41 -5.13 20.52
CA SER A 206 21.78 -3.94 21.29
C SER A 206 20.82 -3.66 22.45
N GLY A 207 19.74 -4.44 22.61
CA GLY A 207 18.72 -4.21 23.63
C GLY A 207 17.89 -2.95 23.41
N ILE A 208 17.84 -2.45 22.16
CA ILE A 208 17.10 -1.22 21.79
C ILE A 208 15.67 -1.61 21.38
N PRO A 209 14.62 -0.99 21.97
CA PRO A 209 13.24 -1.21 21.56
C PRO A 209 13.01 -0.85 20.11
N ASN A 210 12.50 -1.79 19.30
CA ASN A 210 12.41 -1.69 17.86
C ASN A 210 10.98 -1.94 17.32
N ASN A 211 9.96 -1.96 18.19
CA ASN A 211 8.56 -1.86 17.78
C ASN A 211 8.13 -0.39 17.65
N VAL A 212 7.00 -0.17 16.95
CA VAL A 212 6.37 1.14 16.75
C VAL A 212 4.94 1.07 17.29
N PRO A 213 4.66 1.57 18.52
CA PRO A 213 3.32 1.51 19.10
C PRO A 213 2.24 2.15 18.25
N GLY A 214 2.52 3.29 17.60
CA GLY A 214 1.58 3.98 16.71
C GLY A 214 1.20 3.19 15.45
N ALA A 215 1.98 2.15 15.08
CA ALA A 215 1.68 1.26 13.96
C ALA A 215 0.94 -0.01 14.41
N THR A 216 1.26 -0.52 15.60
CA THR A 216 0.81 -1.85 16.06
C THR A 216 -0.29 -1.80 17.11
N GLY A 217 -0.53 -0.63 17.73
CA GLY A 217 -1.41 -0.51 18.89
C GLY A 217 -0.81 -1.06 20.19
N ALA A 218 0.49 -1.34 20.23
CA ALA A 218 1.17 -1.81 21.43
C ALA A 218 1.16 -0.74 22.53
N PHE A 219 1.02 -1.16 23.81
CA PHE A 219 1.00 -0.23 24.95
C PHE A 219 2.34 0.46 25.21
N LYS A 220 3.45 -0.18 24.84
CA LYS A 220 4.81 0.33 25.10
C LYS A 220 5.80 -0.15 24.04
N ARG A 221 6.94 0.51 24.01
CA ARG A 221 8.10 0.04 23.25
C ARG A 221 8.75 -1.16 23.93
N VAL A 222 9.13 -2.14 23.12
CA VAL A 222 9.80 -3.37 23.57
C VAL A 222 10.86 -3.79 22.54
N VAL A 223 11.85 -4.51 22.98
CA VAL A 223 12.78 -5.21 22.09
C VAL A 223 12.01 -6.38 21.48
N MET A 224 11.91 -6.41 20.15
CA MET A 224 11.30 -7.52 19.40
C MET A 224 12.39 -8.53 19.01
N GLY A 225 11.99 -9.77 18.92
CA GLY A 225 12.87 -10.86 18.54
C GLY A 225 13.35 -11.68 19.75
N GLU A 226 13.87 -12.86 19.46
CA GLU A 226 14.42 -13.82 20.43
C GLU A 226 15.81 -14.23 19.97
N ILE A 227 16.74 -14.30 20.90
CA ILE A 227 18.10 -14.81 20.67
C ILE A 227 18.12 -16.26 21.15
N ALA A 228 18.12 -17.20 20.20
CA ALA A 228 18.33 -18.60 20.49
C ALA A 228 19.85 -18.88 20.62
N LEU A 229 20.27 -19.41 21.75
CA LEU A 229 21.65 -19.82 22.06
C LEU A 229 21.78 -21.32 21.94
#